data_2d759d560e71bb6a75bdaf76ad12f9b2
#
_entry.id   2d759d560e71bb6a75bdaf76ad12f9b2
#
_cell.length_a   1.000
_cell.length_b   1.000
_cell.length_c   1.000
_cell.angle_alpha   90.00
_cell.angle_beta   90.00
_cell.angle_gamma   90.00
#
_symmetry.space_group_name_H-M   'P 1'
#
loop_
_entity.id
_entity.type
_entity.pdbx_description
1 polymer ?
#
loop_
_entity_poly.entity_id
_entity_poly.type
_entity_poly.pdbx_seq_one_letter_code
_entity_poly.pdbx_strand_id
1 'polypeptide(L)'
;YIASDIIAIGQYSRDYFVLPEMTVAKISKNKIEIKDFSGNEIKPQMLKLDWDINESTKGGYPFYMEKEICEQPKVLKKTIEKRIVDFLPDFSDDGIDDSLFKNCRDISVIACGTAMHAGLIGKHLIENTCEIPVNVYMASEFIYSNPIINEDTLVICVSQSGETIDTLEALKYAQKKGAKSLAIVNVKGSSIARQSDFVIYTEAGPEIAVASTKAYTTQVAIFYLITSRLAYIRKNLNYEGVTKFIGELQKLPSAAEDILKRKNEIHLLAKKLLSNEHTFMIGRGLDYPSLLEASLKLKEISYIHSEAFASGELKHGTIALITSGTPVIALMTQRYLATKQMSNIKEVLSRKAEVITFIKKSLVNKDIKSDFVLPDLDDDFMAVPSVIALQLLAYYVSSDKGLDVDKPRNLAKVVTVE
;
A
#
# COMPACT_ATOMS: atom_id res chain seq x y z
N TYR A 1 -30.88 10.56 -3.04
CA TYR A 1 -30.00 9.81 -3.92
C TYR A 1 -29.68 8.44 -3.30
N ILE A 2 -29.49 7.44 -4.14
CA ILE A 2 -29.07 6.08 -3.76
C ILE A 2 -27.93 5.71 -4.69
N ALA A 3 -26.83 5.19 -4.13
CA ALA A 3 -25.71 4.70 -4.91
C ALA A 3 -24.96 3.60 -4.12
N SER A 4 -24.22 2.77 -4.83
CA SER A 4 -23.31 1.77 -4.26
C SER A 4 -21.97 2.37 -3.84
N ASP A 5 -21.67 3.60 -4.28
CA ASP A 5 -20.42 4.30 -4.00
C ASP A 5 -20.68 5.78 -3.68
N ILE A 6 -19.97 6.30 -2.67
CA ILE A 6 -20.09 7.69 -2.20
C ILE A 6 -19.65 8.70 -3.27
N ILE A 7 -18.73 8.33 -4.16
CA ILE A 7 -18.29 9.19 -5.26
C ILE A 7 -19.44 9.57 -6.16
N ALA A 8 -20.38 8.65 -6.41
CA ALA A 8 -21.54 8.89 -7.28
C ALA A 8 -22.54 9.89 -6.72
N ILE A 9 -22.64 10.02 -5.39
CA ILE A 9 -23.58 10.94 -4.73
C ILE A 9 -22.92 12.22 -4.21
N GLY A 10 -21.59 12.24 -4.09
CA GLY A 10 -20.84 13.35 -3.51
C GLY A 10 -21.09 14.70 -4.22
N GLN A 11 -21.35 14.70 -5.54
CA GLN A 11 -21.70 15.90 -6.29
C GLN A 11 -23.10 16.47 -5.96
N TYR A 12 -23.97 15.70 -5.27
CA TYR A 12 -25.34 16.11 -4.93
C TYR A 12 -25.54 16.33 -3.45
N SER A 13 -24.80 15.65 -2.58
CA SER A 13 -24.89 15.79 -1.13
C SER A 13 -23.56 15.46 -0.47
N ARG A 14 -23.23 16.25 0.57
CA ARG A 14 -22.09 15.96 1.45
C ARG A 14 -22.48 15.08 2.65
N ASP A 15 -23.77 15.04 2.98
CA ASP A 15 -24.28 14.22 4.08
C ASP A 15 -24.83 12.92 3.50
N TYR A 16 -24.42 11.82 4.09
CA TYR A 16 -24.83 10.48 3.65
C TYR A 16 -24.91 9.53 4.86
N PHE A 17 -25.51 8.38 4.65
CA PHE A 17 -25.40 7.26 5.58
C PHE A 17 -25.26 5.95 4.77
N VAL A 18 -24.64 4.97 5.40
CA VAL A 18 -24.57 3.62 4.86
C VAL A 18 -25.75 2.82 5.43
N LEU A 19 -26.48 2.13 4.55
CA LEU A 19 -27.59 1.27 5.00
C LEU A 19 -27.02 0.15 5.88
N PRO A 20 -27.50 0.01 7.14
CA PRO A 20 -27.00 -1.04 8.01
C PRO A 20 -27.32 -2.43 7.45
N GLU A 21 -26.46 -3.41 7.77
CA GLU A 21 -26.69 -4.80 7.39
C GLU A 21 -28.01 -5.33 7.99
N MET A 22 -28.61 -6.30 7.32
CA MET A 22 -29.89 -6.94 7.76
C MET A 22 -31.03 -5.93 7.95
N THR A 23 -31.08 -4.89 7.09
CA THR A 23 -32.15 -3.88 7.10
C THR A 23 -32.80 -3.70 5.75
N VAL A 24 -34.02 -3.16 5.77
CA VAL A 24 -34.77 -2.75 4.58
C VAL A 24 -35.08 -1.27 4.67
N ALA A 25 -34.78 -0.53 3.59
CA ALA A 25 -35.12 0.87 3.48
C ALA A 25 -36.26 1.10 2.51
N LYS A 26 -37.31 1.82 2.97
CA LYS A 26 -38.38 2.35 2.11
C LYS A 26 -38.15 3.82 1.88
N ILE A 27 -37.92 4.20 0.63
CA ILE A 27 -37.64 5.58 0.24
C ILE A 27 -38.84 6.16 -0.50
N SER A 28 -39.31 7.29 -0.05
CA SER A 28 -40.34 8.10 -0.69
C SER A 28 -39.81 9.53 -0.91
N LYS A 29 -40.56 10.36 -1.64
CA LYS A 29 -40.12 11.72 -1.99
C LYS A 29 -39.62 12.56 -0.78
N ASN A 30 -40.25 12.38 0.38
CA ASN A 30 -39.97 13.21 1.57
C ASN A 30 -39.61 12.40 2.81
N LYS A 31 -39.47 11.08 2.71
CA LYS A 31 -39.24 10.22 3.88
C LYS A 31 -38.41 8.99 3.54
N ILE A 32 -37.50 8.64 4.42
CA ILE A 32 -36.77 7.39 4.42
C ILE A 32 -37.13 6.65 5.71
N GLU A 33 -37.60 5.43 5.60
CA GLU A 33 -37.90 4.55 6.71
C GLU A 33 -36.95 3.34 6.62
N ILE A 34 -36.20 3.07 7.68
CA ILE A 34 -35.28 1.94 7.74
C ILE A 34 -35.74 1.02 8.87
N LYS A 35 -35.88 -0.26 8.59
CA LYS A 35 -36.28 -1.28 9.56
C LYS A 35 -35.38 -2.49 9.47
N ASP A 36 -35.15 -3.13 10.62
CA ASP A 36 -34.58 -4.47 10.65
C ASP A 36 -35.62 -5.52 10.19
N PHE A 37 -35.19 -6.76 10.03
CA PHE A 37 -36.11 -7.85 9.65
C PHE A 37 -37.12 -8.23 10.76
N SER A 38 -36.95 -7.73 11.97
CA SER A 38 -37.90 -7.85 13.06
C SER A 38 -38.96 -6.73 13.05
N GLY A 39 -38.81 -5.74 12.16
CA GLY A 39 -39.72 -4.61 11.99
C GLY A 39 -39.38 -3.38 12.86
N ASN A 40 -38.29 -3.42 13.63
CA ASN A 40 -37.90 -2.31 14.47
C ASN A 40 -37.32 -1.18 13.59
N GLU A 41 -37.68 0.07 13.92
CA GLU A 41 -37.18 1.25 13.21
C GLU A 41 -35.70 1.52 13.60
N ILE A 42 -34.85 1.73 12.60
CA ILE A 42 -33.42 1.99 12.77
C ILE A 42 -33.13 3.42 12.31
N LYS A 43 -32.40 4.17 13.15
CA LYS A 43 -31.86 5.48 12.79
C LYS A 43 -30.40 5.30 12.34
N PRO A 44 -30.10 5.53 11.05
CA PRO A 44 -28.73 5.39 10.56
C PRO A 44 -27.84 6.51 11.11
N GLN A 45 -26.56 6.20 11.29
CA GLN A 45 -25.55 7.19 11.62
C GLN A 45 -25.27 8.06 10.40
N MET A 46 -25.50 9.37 10.51
CA MET A 46 -25.13 10.32 9.47
C MET A 46 -23.63 10.52 9.42
N LEU A 47 -23.07 10.42 8.23
CA LEU A 47 -21.67 10.67 7.91
C LEU A 47 -21.57 11.89 7.02
N LYS A 48 -20.41 12.55 7.03
CA LYS A 48 -20.14 13.71 6.18
C LYS A 48 -18.93 13.44 5.29
N LEU A 49 -19.08 13.79 4.02
CA LEU A 49 -18.01 13.74 3.06
C LEU A 49 -16.95 14.80 3.40
N ASP A 50 -15.72 14.39 3.65
CA ASP A 50 -14.62 15.22 4.14
C ASP A 50 -13.55 15.55 3.08
N TRP A 51 -13.77 15.14 1.83
CA TRP A 51 -12.93 15.47 0.68
C TRP A 51 -13.65 16.37 -0.32
N ASP A 52 -12.90 17.10 -1.17
CA ASP A 52 -13.44 17.95 -2.22
C ASP A 52 -13.86 17.10 -3.42
N ILE A 53 -15.07 17.36 -3.96
CA ILE A 53 -15.59 16.69 -5.17
C ILE A 53 -14.64 16.86 -6.36
N ASN A 54 -13.92 17.99 -6.44
CA ASN A 54 -12.92 18.22 -7.48
C ASN A 54 -11.75 17.21 -7.38
N GLU A 55 -11.52 16.61 -6.21
CA GLU A 55 -10.52 15.55 -6.07
C GLU A 55 -10.92 14.27 -6.80
N SER A 56 -12.21 14.05 -7.10
CA SER A 56 -12.71 12.92 -7.88
C SER A 56 -12.70 13.17 -9.41
N THR A 57 -12.19 14.29 -9.89
CA THR A 57 -12.01 14.57 -11.32
C THR A 57 -10.58 14.30 -11.77
N LYS A 58 -10.35 14.15 -13.08
CA LYS A 58 -8.99 13.97 -13.62
C LYS A 58 -8.09 15.19 -13.46
N GLY A 59 -8.63 16.39 -13.25
CA GLY A 59 -7.86 17.62 -13.00
C GLY A 59 -6.84 17.97 -14.09
N GLY A 60 -7.13 17.64 -15.36
CA GLY A 60 -6.25 17.88 -16.52
C GLY A 60 -5.25 16.75 -16.83
N TYR A 61 -5.21 15.70 -16.04
CA TYR A 61 -4.42 14.50 -16.35
C TYR A 61 -5.13 13.60 -17.38
N PRO A 62 -4.40 12.88 -18.23
CA PRO A 62 -5.00 11.95 -19.19
C PRO A 62 -5.70 10.78 -18.49
N PHE A 63 -5.11 10.30 -17.38
CA PHE A 63 -5.61 9.17 -16.57
C PHE A 63 -5.68 9.52 -15.08
N TYR A 64 -6.63 8.91 -14.38
CA TYR A 64 -6.70 9.02 -12.91
C TYR A 64 -5.45 8.48 -12.24
N MET A 65 -4.88 7.37 -12.73
CA MET A 65 -3.68 6.79 -12.16
C MET A 65 -2.50 7.76 -12.16
N GLU A 66 -2.26 8.52 -13.26
CA GLU A 66 -1.19 9.52 -13.27
C GLU A 66 -1.43 10.62 -12.25
N LYS A 67 -2.68 11.12 -12.17
CA LYS A 67 -3.07 12.09 -11.15
C LYS A 67 -2.79 11.56 -9.75
N GLU A 68 -3.24 10.34 -9.46
CA GLU A 68 -3.10 9.70 -8.15
C GLU A 68 -1.63 9.44 -7.77
N ILE A 69 -0.79 9.08 -8.75
CA ILE A 69 0.66 9.02 -8.54
C ILE A 69 1.24 10.41 -8.21
N CYS A 70 0.79 11.46 -8.93
CA CYS A 70 1.24 12.84 -8.70
C CYS A 70 0.71 13.45 -7.39
N GLU A 71 -0.37 12.93 -6.83
CA GLU A 71 -0.93 13.36 -5.54
C GLU A 71 -0.17 12.82 -4.33
N GLN A 72 0.68 11.81 -4.50
CA GLN A 72 1.35 11.12 -3.38
C GLN A 72 2.11 12.05 -2.42
N PRO A 73 2.85 13.07 -2.85
CA PRO A 73 3.48 13.99 -1.91
C PRO A 73 2.48 14.66 -0.96
N LYS A 74 1.35 15.13 -1.51
CA LYS A 74 0.29 15.80 -0.75
C LYS A 74 -0.36 14.86 0.27
N VAL A 75 -0.73 13.65 -0.17
CA VAL A 75 -1.44 12.70 0.70
C VAL A 75 -0.52 12.07 1.73
N LEU A 76 0.74 11.82 1.41
CA LEU A 76 1.77 11.40 2.38
C LEU A 76 1.94 12.44 3.48
N LYS A 77 2.09 13.72 3.10
CA LYS A 77 2.19 14.81 4.07
C LYS A 77 0.98 14.83 4.99
N LYS A 78 -0.24 14.80 4.44
CA LYS A 78 -1.49 14.79 5.21
C LYS A 78 -1.57 13.59 6.16
N THR A 79 -1.26 12.38 5.68
CA THR A 79 -1.30 11.14 6.47
C THR A 79 -0.35 11.19 7.65
N ILE A 80 0.87 11.69 7.43
CA ILE A 80 1.96 11.73 8.41
C ILE A 80 1.68 12.84 9.45
N GLU A 81 1.44 14.08 8.99
CA GLU A 81 1.32 15.25 9.89
C GLU A 81 0.10 15.16 10.81
N LYS A 82 -0.99 14.54 10.37
CA LYS A 82 -2.19 14.33 11.19
C LYS A 82 -1.90 13.59 12.50
N ARG A 83 -0.87 12.74 12.53
CA ARG A 83 -0.59 11.83 13.64
C ARG A 83 0.75 12.08 14.29
N ILE A 84 1.19 13.31 14.29
CA ILE A 84 2.42 13.72 14.99
C ILE A 84 2.07 14.88 15.92
N VAL A 85 2.26 14.64 17.22
CA VAL A 85 2.11 15.62 18.29
C VAL A 85 3.44 15.68 19.06
N ASP A 86 4.03 16.86 19.20
CA ASP A 86 5.30 17.06 19.89
C ASP A 86 6.42 16.12 19.40
N PHE A 87 6.52 15.92 18.08
CA PHE A 87 7.46 15.03 17.41
C PHE A 87 7.29 13.53 17.73
N LEU A 88 6.20 13.15 18.37
CA LEU A 88 5.85 11.75 18.62
C LEU A 88 4.61 11.34 17.81
N PRO A 89 4.54 10.07 17.37
CA PRO A 89 3.32 9.57 16.76
C PRO A 89 2.21 9.44 17.80
N ASP A 90 1.02 9.93 17.45
CA ASP A 90 -0.15 9.92 18.31
C ASP A 90 -1.38 9.43 17.54
N PHE A 91 -2.13 8.50 18.14
CA PHE A 91 -3.34 7.90 17.59
C PHE A 91 -4.58 8.20 18.44
N SER A 92 -4.51 9.16 19.36
CA SER A 92 -5.62 9.53 20.24
C SER A 92 -6.83 10.02 19.45
N ASP A 93 -6.62 10.79 18.36
CA ASP A 93 -7.68 11.23 17.46
C ASP A 93 -8.34 10.08 16.67
N ASP A 94 -7.66 8.95 16.54
CA ASP A 94 -8.21 7.70 15.96
C ASP A 94 -8.90 6.83 17.06
N GLY A 95 -8.96 7.30 18.32
CA GLY A 95 -9.53 6.57 19.46
C GLY A 95 -8.70 5.39 19.94
N ILE A 96 -7.41 5.40 19.66
CA ILE A 96 -6.50 4.31 19.99
C ILE A 96 -5.56 4.74 21.11
N ASP A 97 -5.60 4.05 22.23
CA ASP A 97 -4.65 4.24 23.31
C ASP A 97 -3.47 3.23 23.23
N ASP A 98 -2.42 3.51 24.00
CA ASP A 98 -1.19 2.75 24.00
C ASP A 98 -1.35 1.30 24.46
N SER A 99 -2.44 0.94 25.15
CA SER A 99 -2.65 -0.41 25.66
C SER A 99 -2.81 -1.42 24.52
N LEU A 100 -3.40 -1.01 23.39
CA LEU A 100 -3.52 -1.84 22.20
C LEU A 100 -2.15 -2.35 21.75
N PHE A 101 -1.18 -1.45 21.67
CA PHE A 101 0.15 -1.74 21.17
C PHE A 101 1.07 -2.38 22.25
N LYS A 102 0.89 -1.98 23.51
CA LYS A 102 1.71 -2.44 24.62
C LYS A 102 1.48 -3.92 24.93
N ASN A 103 0.23 -4.38 24.82
CA ASN A 103 -0.20 -5.68 25.30
C ASN A 103 -0.13 -6.79 24.24
N CYS A 104 0.02 -6.47 22.95
CA CYS A 104 0.11 -7.50 21.92
C CYS A 104 1.45 -8.27 22.00
N ARG A 105 1.39 -9.59 21.89
CA ARG A 105 2.57 -10.47 21.82
C ARG A 105 3.11 -10.62 20.42
N ASP A 106 2.21 -10.71 19.47
CA ASP A 106 2.49 -10.84 18.05
C ASP A 106 1.46 -10.05 17.23
N ILE A 107 1.79 -9.81 15.98
CA ILE A 107 0.93 -9.10 15.05
C ILE A 107 0.66 -9.97 13.83
N SER A 108 -0.60 -10.04 13.42
CA SER A 108 -1.03 -10.69 12.19
C SER A 108 -1.62 -9.66 11.23
N VAL A 109 -0.93 -9.38 10.13
CA VAL A 109 -1.44 -8.49 9.07
C VAL A 109 -2.18 -9.32 8.05
N ILE A 110 -3.42 -8.94 7.75
CA ILE A 110 -4.30 -9.66 6.82
C ILE A 110 -4.72 -8.71 5.70
N ALA A 111 -4.44 -9.07 4.46
CA ALA A 111 -4.77 -8.23 3.31
C ALA A 111 -4.72 -9.02 1.99
N CYS A 112 -5.19 -8.37 0.90
CA CYS A 112 -5.08 -8.86 -0.47
C CYS A 112 -4.19 -7.93 -1.32
N GLY A 113 -3.46 -8.50 -2.28
CA GLY A 113 -2.73 -7.76 -3.32
C GLY A 113 -1.84 -6.63 -2.80
N THR A 114 -2.03 -5.43 -3.32
CA THR A 114 -1.29 -4.22 -2.96
C THR A 114 -1.24 -3.95 -1.45
N ALA A 115 -2.36 -4.13 -0.75
CA ALA A 115 -2.42 -3.93 0.69
C ALA A 115 -1.60 -4.98 1.46
N MET A 116 -1.51 -6.22 0.96
CA MET A 116 -0.63 -7.24 1.53
C MET A 116 0.85 -6.85 1.35
N HIS A 117 1.22 -6.28 0.20
CA HIS A 117 2.59 -5.78 -0.01
C HIS A 117 2.94 -4.64 0.95
N ALA A 118 1.99 -3.74 1.28
CA ALA A 118 2.19 -2.76 2.34
C ALA A 118 2.40 -3.42 3.70
N GLY A 119 1.66 -4.50 3.98
CA GLY A 119 1.85 -5.33 5.17
C GLY A 119 3.24 -5.97 5.27
N LEU A 120 3.83 -6.40 4.14
CA LEU A 120 5.20 -6.92 4.11
C LEU A 120 6.25 -5.86 4.47
N ILE A 121 6.05 -4.60 4.07
CA ILE A 121 6.88 -3.48 4.53
C ILE A 121 6.69 -3.28 6.04
N GLY A 122 5.44 -3.25 6.52
CA GLY A 122 5.12 -3.16 7.94
C GLY A 122 5.75 -4.26 8.78
N LYS A 123 5.73 -5.51 8.29
CA LYS A 123 6.43 -6.64 8.92
C LYS A 123 7.91 -6.34 9.11
N HIS A 124 8.60 -5.97 8.04
CA HIS A 124 10.04 -5.66 8.10
C HIS A 124 10.35 -4.57 9.14
N LEU A 125 9.59 -3.49 9.12
CA LEU A 125 9.78 -2.37 10.03
C LEU A 125 9.54 -2.76 11.49
N ILE A 126 8.42 -3.42 11.79
CA ILE A 126 8.05 -3.78 13.16
C ILE A 126 9.00 -4.84 13.73
N GLU A 127 9.33 -5.88 12.97
CA GLU A 127 10.25 -6.92 13.45
C GLU A 127 11.64 -6.36 13.72
N ASN A 128 12.18 -5.51 12.84
CA ASN A 128 13.52 -4.96 13.02
C ASN A 128 13.62 -3.87 14.09
N THR A 129 12.54 -3.09 14.32
CA THR A 129 12.57 -1.96 15.24
C THR A 129 12.00 -2.30 16.61
N CYS A 130 10.99 -3.16 16.67
CA CYS A 130 10.22 -3.44 17.88
C CYS A 130 10.45 -4.86 18.42
N GLU A 131 11.13 -5.73 17.67
CA GLU A 131 11.38 -7.15 18.04
C GLU A 131 10.08 -7.92 18.34
N ILE A 132 9.00 -7.59 17.64
CA ILE A 132 7.69 -8.25 17.75
C ILE A 132 7.49 -9.12 16.50
N PRO A 133 7.16 -10.42 16.65
CA PRO A 133 6.85 -11.28 15.52
C PRO A 133 5.66 -10.75 14.71
N VAL A 134 5.80 -10.68 13.40
CA VAL A 134 4.74 -10.25 12.49
C VAL A 134 4.53 -11.29 11.40
N ASN A 135 3.31 -11.82 11.30
CA ASN A 135 2.89 -12.67 10.20
C ASN A 135 2.07 -11.85 9.21
N VAL A 136 2.30 -12.05 7.91
CA VAL A 136 1.49 -11.42 6.85
C VAL A 136 0.79 -12.52 6.09
N TYR A 137 -0.54 -12.45 6.02
CA TYR A 137 -1.39 -13.46 5.41
C TYR A 137 -2.13 -12.89 4.19
N MET A 138 -2.21 -13.69 3.13
CA MET A 138 -3.23 -13.46 2.11
C MET A 138 -4.60 -13.72 2.72
N ALA A 139 -5.50 -12.76 2.61
CA ALA A 139 -6.81 -12.85 3.27
C ALA A 139 -7.62 -14.07 2.78
N SER A 140 -7.57 -14.37 1.47
CA SER A 140 -8.21 -15.55 0.87
C SER A 140 -7.76 -16.89 1.46
N GLU A 141 -6.52 -16.97 1.98
CA GLU A 141 -5.94 -18.20 2.52
C GLU A 141 -5.99 -18.28 4.06
N PHE A 142 -6.27 -17.12 4.71
CA PHE A 142 -6.10 -16.98 6.15
C PHE A 142 -6.91 -17.99 6.96
N ILE A 143 -8.21 -18.09 6.73
CA ILE A 143 -9.08 -18.99 7.49
C ILE A 143 -8.79 -20.46 7.24
N TYR A 144 -8.28 -20.79 6.06
CA TYR A 144 -7.97 -22.18 5.66
C TYR A 144 -6.61 -22.66 6.16
N SER A 145 -5.70 -21.73 6.47
CA SER A 145 -4.37 -22.04 7.00
C SER A 145 -4.34 -22.36 8.50
N ASN A 146 -5.52 -22.30 9.20
CA ASN A 146 -5.62 -22.44 10.65
C ASN A 146 -4.58 -21.61 11.42
N PRO A 147 -4.57 -20.28 11.27
CA PRO A 147 -3.58 -19.42 11.88
C PRO A 147 -3.65 -19.50 13.40
N ILE A 148 -2.49 -19.38 14.05
CA ILE A 148 -2.40 -19.33 15.52
C ILE A 148 -2.75 -17.92 15.95
N ILE A 149 -3.99 -17.70 16.35
CA ILE A 149 -4.58 -16.43 16.76
C ILE A 149 -5.22 -16.60 18.14
N ASN A 150 -5.00 -15.65 19.02
CA ASN A 150 -5.58 -15.61 20.37
C ASN A 150 -5.71 -14.16 20.87
N GLU A 151 -6.08 -13.96 22.14
CA GLU A 151 -6.30 -12.67 22.77
C GLU A 151 -5.05 -11.77 22.85
N ASP A 152 -3.85 -12.35 22.78
CA ASP A 152 -2.57 -11.63 22.78
C ASP A 152 -2.13 -11.19 21.36
N THR A 153 -2.84 -11.63 20.32
CA THR A 153 -2.54 -11.28 18.93
C THR A 153 -3.25 -9.98 18.55
N LEU A 154 -2.51 -9.01 18.00
CA LEU A 154 -3.10 -7.86 17.32
C LEU A 154 -3.26 -8.19 15.83
N VAL A 155 -4.50 -8.21 15.35
CA VAL A 155 -4.81 -8.40 13.94
C VAL A 155 -4.94 -7.04 13.27
N ILE A 156 -4.15 -6.80 12.21
CA ILE A 156 -4.21 -5.58 11.40
C ILE A 156 -4.77 -5.92 10.02
N CYS A 157 -5.99 -5.50 9.75
CA CYS A 157 -6.64 -5.67 8.45
C CYS A 157 -6.36 -4.45 7.57
N VAL A 158 -5.77 -4.65 6.39
CA VAL A 158 -5.43 -3.55 5.48
C VAL A 158 -6.25 -3.65 4.19
N SER A 159 -6.96 -2.58 3.84
CA SER A 159 -7.75 -2.50 2.60
C SER A 159 -7.95 -1.06 2.17
N GLN A 160 -7.79 -0.75 0.88
CA GLN A 160 -8.09 0.59 0.39
C GLN A 160 -9.59 0.90 0.50
N SER A 161 -10.44 0.02 -0.03
CA SER A 161 -11.90 0.21 -0.02
C SER A 161 -12.55 -0.10 1.32
N GLY A 162 -11.93 -1.01 2.11
CA GLY A 162 -12.54 -1.57 3.30
C GLY A 162 -13.75 -2.49 3.03
N GLU A 163 -13.94 -2.91 1.76
CA GLU A 163 -15.05 -3.77 1.30
C GLU A 163 -14.55 -5.11 0.73
N THR A 164 -13.26 -5.42 0.84
CA THR A 164 -12.69 -6.69 0.35
C THR A 164 -13.25 -7.85 1.16
N ILE A 165 -14.04 -8.73 0.53
CA ILE A 165 -14.79 -9.78 1.23
C ILE A 165 -13.87 -10.74 1.98
N ASP A 166 -12.80 -11.23 1.34
CA ASP A 166 -11.83 -12.13 1.99
C ASP A 166 -11.25 -11.52 3.28
N THR A 167 -10.92 -10.23 3.24
CA THR A 167 -10.35 -9.52 4.40
C THR A 167 -11.40 -9.36 5.50
N LEU A 168 -12.66 -9.13 5.15
CA LEU A 168 -13.76 -9.02 6.12
C LEU A 168 -14.03 -10.36 6.80
N GLU A 169 -14.07 -11.45 6.04
CA GLU A 169 -14.30 -12.79 6.61
C GLU A 169 -13.11 -13.24 7.49
N ALA A 170 -11.88 -12.95 7.06
CA ALA A 170 -10.69 -13.19 7.87
C ALA A 170 -10.70 -12.38 9.19
N LEU A 171 -11.14 -11.12 9.16
CA LEU A 171 -11.34 -10.29 10.35
C LEU A 171 -12.34 -10.92 11.32
N LYS A 172 -13.52 -11.31 10.84
CA LYS A 172 -14.55 -11.97 11.66
C LYS A 172 -14.04 -13.27 12.29
N TYR A 173 -13.26 -14.04 11.52
CA TYR A 173 -12.63 -15.27 12.02
C TYR A 173 -11.65 -14.98 13.15
N ALA A 174 -10.77 -13.98 12.98
CA ALA A 174 -9.78 -13.60 13.99
C ALA A 174 -10.44 -13.09 15.29
N GLN A 175 -11.50 -12.29 15.17
CA GLN A 175 -12.29 -11.81 16.33
C GLN A 175 -12.95 -12.96 17.10
N LYS A 176 -13.47 -13.99 16.40
CA LYS A 176 -14.01 -15.21 17.04
C LYS A 176 -12.95 -15.98 17.82
N LYS A 177 -11.66 -15.83 17.48
CA LYS A 177 -10.51 -16.39 18.23
C LYS A 177 -10.06 -15.52 19.41
N GLY A 178 -10.68 -14.37 19.63
CA GLY A 178 -10.40 -13.44 20.73
C GLY A 178 -9.39 -12.34 20.40
N ALA A 179 -8.85 -12.30 19.18
CA ALA A 179 -7.89 -11.27 18.79
C ALA A 179 -8.49 -9.87 18.78
N LYS A 180 -7.70 -8.87 19.19
CA LYS A 180 -8.02 -7.46 18.96
C LYS A 180 -7.74 -7.10 17.52
N SER A 181 -8.58 -6.25 16.94
CA SER A 181 -8.52 -5.91 15.52
C SER A 181 -8.33 -4.41 15.29
N LEU A 182 -7.43 -4.08 14.36
CA LEU A 182 -7.17 -2.74 13.87
C LEU A 182 -7.34 -2.73 12.35
N ALA A 183 -8.19 -1.87 11.82
CA ALA A 183 -8.31 -1.65 10.39
C ALA A 183 -7.42 -0.48 9.94
N ILE A 184 -6.70 -0.65 8.84
CA ILE A 184 -6.07 0.43 8.07
C ILE A 184 -6.83 0.53 6.75
N VAL A 185 -7.72 1.51 6.62
CA VAL A 185 -8.61 1.67 5.46
C VAL A 185 -8.66 3.12 4.99
N ASN A 186 -9.06 3.33 3.73
CA ASN A 186 -9.20 4.69 3.22
C ASN A 186 -10.66 5.17 3.21
N VAL A 187 -11.63 4.27 3.05
CA VAL A 187 -13.04 4.62 2.94
C VAL A 187 -13.72 4.59 4.31
N LYS A 188 -14.22 5.76 4.74
CA LYS A 188 -14.94 5.91 6.01
C LYS A 188 -16.27 5.16 5.99
N GLY A 189 -16.56 4.46 7.08
CA GLY A 189 -17.80 3.71 7.24
C GLY A 189 -17.87 2.42 6.41
N SER A 190 -16.77 1.96 5.83
CA SER A 190 -16.68 0.68 5.13
C SER A 190 -16.93 -0.52 6.05
N SER A 191 -17.24 -1.68 5.48
CA SER A 191 -17.58 -2.89 6.23
C SER A 191 -16.47 -3.33 7.18
N ILE A 192 -15.21 -3.32 6.71
CA ILE A 192 -14.05 -3.64 7.57
C ILE A 192 -13.90 -2.59 8.68
N ALA A 193 -14.11 -1.29 8.39
CA ALA A 193 -14.03 -0.24 9.40
C ALA A 193 -15.10 -0.41 10.49
N ARG A 194 -16.33 -0.75 10.11
CA ARG A 194 -17.43 -0.96 11.09
C ARG A 194 -17.24 -2.22 11.92
N GLN A 195 -16.61 -3.25 11.37
CA GLN A 195 -16.41 -4.55 12.03
C GLN A 195 -15.22 -4.53 12.99
N SER A 196 -14.19 -3.71 12.74
CA SER A 196 -12.95 -3.67 13.54
C SER A 196 -13.15 -2.98 14.88
N ASP A 197 -12.37 -3.40 15.90
CA ASP A 197 -12.35 -2.74 17.22
C ASP A 197 -11.78 -1.31 17.12
N PHE A 198 -10.76 -1.12 16.27
CA PHE A 198 -10.08 0.16 16.05
C PHE A 198 -9.89 0.42 14.56
N VAL A 199 -9.85 1.70 14.17
CA VAL A 199 -9.72 2.08 12.75
C VAL A 199 -8.75 3.24 12.59
N ILE A 200 -7.81 3.10 11.66
CA ILE A 200 -6.95 4.18 11.16
C ILE A 200 -7.33 4.45 9.71
N TYR A 201 -7.75 5.67 9.40
CA TYR A 201 -8.00 6.09 8.03
C TYR A 201 -6.73 6.66 7.40
N THR A 202 -6.41 6.24 6.16
CA THR A 202 -5.14 6.60 5.50
C THR A 202 -5.08 8.03 4.99
N GLU A 203 -6.22 8.73 4.89
CA GLU A 203 -6.32 10.11 4.38
C GLU A 203 -5.83 10.30 2.93
N ALA A 204 -5.84 9.22 2.13
CA ALA A 204 -5.41 9.26 0.73
C ALA A 204 -6.40 10.01 -0.19
N GLY A 205 -7.62 10.32 0.31
CA GLY A 205 -8.69 10.84 -0.52
C GLY A 205 -9.24 9.80 -1.52
N PRO A 206 -10.10 10.19 -2.47
CA PRO A 206 -10.66 9.26 -3.43
C PRO A 206 -9.57 8.70 -4.36
N GLU A 207 -9.54 7.38 -4.54
CA GLU A 207 -8.69 6.66 -5.48
C GLU A 207 -9.57 5.90 -6.47
N ILE A 208 -9.58 6.32 -7.74
CA ILE A 208 -10.56 5.93 -8.76
C ILE A 208 -9.97 4.91 -9.72
N ALA A 209 -8.69 5.05 -10.10
CA ALA A 209 -8.01 4.07 -10.93
C ALA A 209 -8.08 2.69 -10.26
N VAL A 210 -8.34 1.64 -11.05
CA VAL A 210 -8.49 0.27 -10.53
C VAL A 210 -7.22 -0.19 -9.83
N ALA A 211 -6.06 0.02 -10.46
CA ALA A 211 -4.77 -0.27 -9.86
C ALA A 211 -4.41 0.77 -8.78
N SER A 212 -4.27 0.32 -7.55
CA SER A 212 -3.99 1.18 -6.39
C SER A 212 -2.58 1.75 -6.42
N THR A 213 -2.42 3.03 -6.08
CA THR A 213 -1.13 3.75 -6.04
C THR A 213 -0.93 4.52 -4.75
N LYS A 214 -1.63 5.65 -4.57
CA LYS A 214 -1.50 6.51 -3.39
C LYS A 214 -2.01 5.84 -2.11
N ALA A 215 -3.00 4.95 -2.20
CA ALA A 215 -3.45 4.19 -1.04
C ALA A 215 -2.34 3.29 -0.49
N TYR A 216 -1.54 2.63 -1.36
CA TYR A 216 -0.39 1.84 -0.93
C TYR A 216 0.61 2.67 -0.13
N THR A 217 1.06 3.81 -0.68
CA THR A 217 2.08 4.63 0.00
C THR A 217 1.59 5.22 1.31
N THR A 218 0.30 5.56 1.41
CA THR A 218 -0.29 6.00 2.68
C THR A 218 -0.46 4.86 3.68
N GLN A 219 -0.78 3.63 3.25
CA GLN A 219 -0.76 2.44 4.10
C GLN A 219 0.64 2.18 4.68
N VAL A 220 1.67 2.27 3.84
CA VAL A 220 3.07 2.16 4.28
C VAL A 220 3.42 3.27 5.27
N ALA A 221 2.97 4.52 5.03
CA ALA A 221 3.17 5.63 5.97
C ALA A 221 2.53 5.37 7.34
N ILE A 222 1.35 4.74 7.38
CA ILE A 222 0.72 4.32 8.64
C ILE A 222 1.56 3.24 9.34
N PHE A 223 2.13 2.28 8.61
CA PHE A 223 3.03 1.29 9.24
C PHE A 223 4.29 1.94 9.84
N TYR A 224 4.87 2.97 9.23
CA TYR A 224 5.95 3.74 9.85
C TYR A 224 5.50 4.38 11.16
N LEU A 225 4.32 5.02 11.19
CA LEU A 225 3.78 5.64 12.40
C LEU A 225 3.50 4.61 13.49
N ILE A 226 2.88 3.48 13.17
CA ILE A 226 2.64 2.37 14.11
C ILE A 226 3.97 1.85 14.65
N THR A 227 4.96 1.58 13.78
CA THR A 227 6.27 1.09 14.19
C THR A 227 6.95 2.04 15.17
N SER A 228 6.96 3.33 14.86
CA SER A 228 7.60 4.33 15.73
C SER A 228 6.88 4.47 17.08
N ARG A 229 5.52 4.39 17.12
CA ARG A 229 4.77 4.41 18.39
C ARG A 229 5.02 3.16 19.22
N LEU A 230 4.94 1.96 18.58
CA LEU A 230 5.27 0.68 19.20
C LEU A 230 6.67 0.71 19.84
N ALA A 231 7.68 1.13 19.06
CA ALA A 231 9.05 1.20 19.52
C ALA A 231 9.22 2.15 20.73
N TYR A 232 8.51 3.28 20.74
CA TYR A 232 8.52 4.21 21.85
C TYR A 232 7.89 3.63 23.12
N ILE A 233 6.67 3.08 23.01
CA ILE A 233 5.90 2.53 24.13
C ILE A 233 6.63 1.34 24.77
N ARG A 234 7.24 0.51 23.93
CA ARG A 234 7.99 -0.68 24.37
C ARG A 234 9.44 -0.41 24.74
N LYS A 235 9.89 0.85 24.62
CA LYS A 235 11.23 1.32 24.95
C LYS A 235 12.35 0.71 24.08
N ASN A 236 12.02 0.22 22.87
CA ASN A 236 13.01 -0.13 21.86
C ASN A 236 13.72 1.14 21.33
N LEU A 237 12.97 2.25 21.24
CA LEU A 237 13.50 3.58 20.94
C LEU A 237 13.18 4.55 22.08
N ASN A 238 14.14 5.39 22.45
CA ASN A 238 13.90 6.53 23.32
C ASN A 238 13.33 7.71 22.52
N TYR A 239 13.04 8.82 23.19
CA TYR A 239 12.47 10.03 22.55
C TYR A 239 13.34 10.51 21.38
N GLU A 240 14.66 10.58 21.52
CA GLU A 240 15.58 11.00 20.45
C GLU A 240 15.54 10.04 19.25
N GLY A 241 15.52 8.73 19.51
CA GLY A 241 15.42 7.71 18.47
C GLY A 241 14.12 7.83 17.67
N VAL A 242 12.97 8.04 18.35
CA VAL A 242 11.68 8.25 17.69
C VAL A 242 11.66 9.56 16.92
N THR A 243 12.17 10.65 17.50
CA THR A 243 12.25 11.96 16.81
C THR A 243 13.07 11.86 15.53
N LYS A 244 14.20 11.12 15.56
CA LYS A 244 15.00 10.87 14.35
C LYS A 244 14.21 10.05 13.33
N PHE A 245 13.52 9.00 13.75
CA PHE A 245 12.69 8.17 12.88
C PHE A 245 11.57 8.99 12.21
N ILE A 246 10.87 9.82 12.99
CA ILE A 246 9.85 10.74 12.46
C ILE A 246 10.47 11.78 11.52
N GLY A 247 11.65 12.28 11.81
CA GLY A 247 12.38 13.19 10.92
C GLY A 247 12.68 12.57 9.54
N GLU A 248 13.02 11.28 9.48
CA GLU A 248 13.16 10.55 8.21
C GLU A 248 11.80 10.36 7.51
N LEU A 249 10.76 9.97 8.26
CA LEU A 249 9.41 9.82 7.72
C LEU A 249 8.89 11.11 7.08
N GLN A 250 9.15 12.26 7.69
CA GLN A 250 8.73 13.57 7.18
C GLN A 250 9.46 14.00 5.89
N LYS A 251 10.53 13.31 5.49
CA LYS A 251 11.20 13.54 4.19
C LYS A 251 10.50 12.85 3.01
N LEU A 252 9.62 11.87 3.26
CA LEU A 252 8.95 11.11 2.19
C LEU A 252 8.19 11.98 1.19
N PRO A 253 7.43 13.02 1.59
CA PRO A 253 6.77 13.89 0.62
C PRO A 253 7.75 14.58 -0.34
N SER A 254 8.87 15.12 0.16
CA SER A 254 9.88 15.78 -0.68
C SER A 254 10.64 14.80 -1.58
N ALA A 255 10.89 13.58 -1.09
CA ALA A 255 11.48 12.51 -1.90
C ALA A 255 10.55 12.08 -3.05
N ALA A 256 9.24 12.01 -2.78
CA ALA A 256 8.24 11.76 -3.82
C ALA A 256 8.20 12.89 -4.86
N GLU A 257 8.24 14.16 -4.42
CA GLU A 257 8.32 15.30 -5.35
C GLU A 257 9.55 15.27 -6.26
N ASP A 258 10.72 14.87 -5.71
CA ASP A 258 11.97 14.76 -6.51
C ASP A 258 11.80 13.73 -7.65
N ILE A 259 11.20 12.57 -7.36
CA ILE A 259 10.92 11.56 -8.37
C ILE A 259 9.94 12.09 -9.43
N LEU A 260 8.86 12.76 -9.01
CA LEU A 260 7.85 13.30 -9.92
C LEU A 260 8.39 14.37 -10.84
N LYS A 261 9.31 15.22 -10.37
CA LYS A 261 10.03 16.21 -11.21
C LYS A 261 10.85 15.54 -12.31
N ARG A 262 11.31 14.32 -12.08
CA ARG A 262 12.14 13.52 -12.97
C ARG A 262 11.41 12.43 -13.72
N LYS A 263 10.07 12.47 -13.74
CA LYS A 263 9.20 11.43 -14.37
C LYS A 263 9.55 11.16 -15.84
N ASN A 264 10.06 12.16 -16.59
CA ASN A 264 10.46 11.98 -17.98
C ASN A 264 11.67 11.04 -18.14
N GLU A 265 12.58 10.96 -17.16
CA GLU A 265 13.69 9.99 -17.18
C GLU A 265 13.12 8.57 -17.10
N ILE A 266 12.14 8.35 -16.22
CA ILE A 266 11.45 7.06 -16.07
C ILE A 266 10.65 6.70 -17.33
N HIS A 267 10.03 7.69 -17.98
CA HIS A 267 9.32 7.48 -19.25
C HIS A 267 10.27 6.97 -20.35
N LEU A 268 11.51 7.48 -20.42
CA LEU A 268 12.50 6.97 -21.35
C LEU A 268 12.91 5.52 -21.05
N LEU A 269 12.94 5.11 -19.78
CA LEU A 269 13.21 3.73 -19.38
C LEU A 269 12.05 2.79 -19.72
N ALA A 270 10.81 3.28 -19.59
CA ALA A 270 9.62 2.50 -19.93
C ALA A 270 9.63 2.02 -21.39
N LYS A 271 10.18 2.80 -22.31
CA LYS A 271 10.29 2.45 -23.73
C LYS A 271 11.07 1.15 -23.98
N LYS A 272 11.99 0.80 -23.08
CA LYS A 272 12.76 -0.47 -23.19
C LYS A 272 11.89 -1.71 -22.95
N LEU A 273 10.71 -1.55 -22.35
CA LEU A 273 9.82 -2.66 -21.99
C LEU A 273 8.66 -2.85 -22.98
N LEU A 274 8.45 -1.94 -23.93
CA LEU A 274 7.24 -1.92 -24.77
C LEU A 274 7.06 -3.18 -25.63
N SER A 275 8.17 -3.74 -26.13
CA SER A 275 8.16 -4.94 -27.00
C SER A 275 8.26 -6.26 -26.22
N ASN A 276 8.38 -6.21 -24.89
CA ASN A 276 8.58 -7.38 -24.08
C ASN A 276 7.25 -7.93 -23.54
N GLU A 277 7.12 -9.24 -23.48
CA GLU A 277 5.98 -9.94 -22.87
C GLU A 277 6.28 -10.41 -21.44
N HIS A 278 7.56 -10.53 -21.10
CA HIS A 278 8.02 -10.98 -19.79
C HIS A 278 9.08 -10.04 -19.23
N THR A 279 9.13 -9.90 -17.90
CA THR A 279 10.21 -9.18 -17.21
C THR A 279 10.43 -9.77 -15.81
N PHE A 280 11.65 -9.73 -15.35
CA PHE A 280 12.03 -10.12 -14.00
C PHE A 280 12.36 -8.87 -13.18
N MET A 281 12.05 -8.92 -11.89
CA MET A 281 12.42 -7.87 -10.95
C MET A 281 13.23 -8.49 -9.82
N ILE A 282 14.39 -7.90 -9.48
CA ILE A 282 15.30 -8.45 -8.48
C ILE A 282 15.69 -7.40 -7.42
N GLY A 283 15.54 -7.76 -6.15
CA GLY A 283 15.89 -6.93 -5.00
C GLY A 283 16.24 -7.75 -3.77
N ARG A 284 16.83 -7.11 -2.76
CA ARG A 284 17.18 -7.76 -1.49
C ARG A 284 16.63 -6.96 -0.30
N GLY A 285 16.33 -7.67 0.80
CA GLY A 285 15.76 -7.03 1.99
C GLY A 285 14.46 -6.32 1.65
N LEU A 286 14.34 -5.06 2.04
CA LEU A 286 13.14 -4.24 1.81
C LEU A 286 12.86 -3.94 0.31
N ASP A 287 13.88 -4.09 -0.55
CA ASP A 287 13.69 -3.93 -2.00
C ASP A 287 12.80 -5.04 -2.58
N TYR A 288 12.82 -6.25 -2.03
CA TYR A 288 12.02 -7.37 -2.53
C TYR A 288 10.51 -7.13 -2.40
N PRO A 289 9.94 -6.84 -1.22
CA PRO A 289 8.51 -6.53 -1.11
C PRO A 289 8.12 -5.27 -1.91
N SER A 290 8.99 -4.28 -2.07
CA SER A 290 8.76 -3.13 -2.94
C SER A 290 8.61 -3.55 -4.41
N LEU A 291 9.39 -4.53 -4.86
CA LEU A 291 9.32 -5.07 -6.22
C LEU A 291 8.12 -6.01 -6.42
N LEU A 292 7.62 -6.69 -5.38
CA LEU A 292 6.35 -7.42 -5.47
C LEU A 292 5.21 -6.47 -5.86
N GLU A 293 5.15 -5.29 -5.24
CA GLU A 293 4.17 -4.27 -5.59
C GLU A 293 4.38 -3.72 -7.01
N ALA A 294 5.62 -3.41 -7.38
CA ALA A 294 5.95 -2.94 -8.73
C ALA A 294 5.57 -3.96 -9.81
N SER A 295 5.86 -5.24 -9.56
CA SER A 295 5.50 -6.35 -10.45
C SER A 295 3.99 -6.48 -10.59
N LEU A 296 3.24 -6.34 -9.49
CA LEU A 296 1.78 -6.35 -9.53
C LEU A 296 1.25 -5.20 -10.40
N LYS A 297 1.72 -3.97 -10.20
CA LYS A 297 1.32 -2.81 -11.01
C LYS A 297 1.59 -3.03 -12.50
N LEU A 298 2.78 -3.53 -12.84
CA LEU A 298 3.13 -3.78 -14.24
C LEU A 298 2.21 -4.83 -14.87
N LYS A 299 1.91 -5.93 -14.16
CA LYS A 299 0.96 -6.96 -14.62
C LYS A 299 -0.44 -6.41 -14.84
N GLU A 300 -0.96 -5.68 -13.86
CA GLU A 300 -2.34 -5.19 -13.87
C GLU A 300 -2.65 -4.29 -15.07
N ILE A 301 -1.75 -3.35 -15.38
CA ILE A 301 -2.06 -2.29 -16.33
C ILE A 301 -1.39 -2.45 -17.68
N SER A 302 -0.22 -3.13 -17.79
CA SER A 302 0.49 -3.30 -19.05
C SER A 302 0.36 -4.68 -19.67
N TYR A 303 -0.16 -5.65 -18.89
CA TYR A 303 -0.30 -7.07 -19.24
C TYR A 303 1.04 -7.78 -19.54
N ILE A 304 2.16 -7.17 -19.20
CA ILE A 304 3.46 -7.82 -19.21
C ILE A 304 3.50 -8.81 -18.05
N HIS A 305 3.80 -10.07 -18.32
CA HIS A 305 4.06 -11.04 -17.26
C HIS A 305 5.33 -10.65 -16.51
N SER A 306 5.19 -10.36 -15.22
CA SER A 306 6.26 -9.85 -14.38
C SER A 306 6.38 -10.67 -13.10
N GLU A 307 7.60 -11.05 -12.73
CA GLU A 307 7.86 -11.72 -11.46
C GLU A 307 8.97 -11.02 -10.70
N ALA A 308 8.72 -10.81 -9.40
CA ALA A 308 9.69 -10.26 -8.47
C ALA A 308 10.32 -11.37 -7.62
N PHE A 309 11.63 -11.34 -7.49
CA PHE A 309 12.42 -12.32 -6.74
C PHE A 309 13.29 -11.64 -5.69
N ALA A 310 13.40 -12.24 -4.52
CA ALA A 310 14.54 -12.01 -3.67
C ALA A 310 15.78 -12.44 -4.49
N SER A 311 16.70 -11.51 -4.77
CA SER A 311 17.75 -11.71 -5.79
C SER A 311 18.59 -12.97 -5.59
N GLY A 312 18.74 -13.43 -4.34
CA GLY A 312 19.45 -14.68 -4.02
C GLY A 312 18.73 -15.91 -4.51
N GLU A 313 17.39 -15.91 -4.50
CA GLU A 313 16.55 -17.04 -4.91
C GLU A 313 16.57 -17.29 -6.40
N LEU A 314 16.92 -16.26 -7.21
CA LEU A 314 17.01 -16.43 -8.65
C LEU A 314 17.92 -17.60 -9.06
N LYS A 315 19.00 -17.85 -8.31
CA LYS A 315 19.95 -18.95 -8.55
C LYS A 315 19.37 -20.35 -8.36
N HIS A 316 18.29 -20.47 -7.59
CA HIS A 316 17.71 -21.75 -7.19
C HIS A 316 16.68 -22.27 -8.21
N GLY A 317 16.81 -21.88 -9.46
CA GLY A 317 16.02 -22.40 -10.59
C GLY A 317 15.70 -21.33 -11.62
N THR A 318 15.08 -20.24 -11.23
CA THR A 318 14.50 -19.22 -12.12
C THR A 318 15.52 -18.55 -13.04
N ILE A 319 16.81 -18.48 -12.65
CA ILE A 319 17.89 -17.93 -13.48
C ILE A 319 18.04 -18.65 -14.83
N ALA A 320 17.54 -19.88 -14.96
CA ALA A 320 17.49 -20.63 -16.22
C ALA A 320 16.66 -19.91 -17.30
N LEU A 321 15.73 -19.05 -16.92
CA LEU A 321 14.89 -18.25 -17.82
C LEU A 321 15.60 -16.98 -18.32
N ILE A 322 16.73 -16.61 -17.72
CA ILE A 322 17.48 -15.41 -18.09
C ILE A 322 18.36 -15.73 -19.30
N THR A 323 18.01 -15.16 -20.43
CA THR A 323 18.72 -15.29 -21.71
C THR A 323 19.11 -13.91 -22.26
N SER A 324 19.79 -13.88 -23.41
CA SER A 324 20.17 -12.63 -24.07
C SER A 324 18.94 -11.77 -24.37
N GLY A 325 18.93 -10.51 -23.92
CA GLY A 325 17.84 -9.56 -24.11
C GLY A 325 16.69 -9.69 -23.11
N THR A 326 16.71 -10.66 -22.19
CA THR A 326 15.68 -10.75 -21.13
C THR A 326 15.70 -9.48 -20.29
N PRO A 327 14.56 -8.73 -20.18
CA PRO A 327 14.50 -7.52 -19.37
C PRO A 327 14.49 -7.87 -17.88
N VAL A 328 15.35 -7.21 -17.13
CA VAL A 328 15.45 -7.34 -15.67
C VAL A 328 15.45 -5.96 -15.04
N ILE A 329 14.51 -5.71 -14.14
CA ILE A 329 14.49 -4.49 -13.33
C ILE A 329 15.18 -4.82 -11.99
N ALA A 330 16.22 -4.06 -11.65
CA ALA A 330 16.98 -4.26 -10.43
C ALA A 330 16.85 -3.04 -9.51
N LEU A 331 16.43 -3.30 -8.27
CA LEU A 331 16.36 -2.29 -7.21
C LEU A 331 17.52 -2.49 -6.23
N MET A 332 18.22 -1.41 -5.87
CA MET A 332 19.34 -1.42 -4.93
C MET A 332 19.28 -0.20 -4.02
N THR A 333 18.66 -0.35 -2.87
CA THR A 333 18.52 0.74 -1.89
C THR A 333 19.08 0.39 -0.50
N GLN A 334 19.32 -0.88 -0.22
CA GLN A 334 19.73 -1.39 1.09
C GLN A 334 21.26 -1.42 1.19
N ARG A 335 21.84 -0.50 1.96
CA ARG A 335 23.30 -0.29 2.07
C ARG A 335 24.04 -1.56 2.48
N TYR A 336 23.56 -2.23 3.52
CA TYR A 336 24.19 -3.44 4.04
C TYR A 336 24.08 -4.66 3.11
N LEU A 337 23.21 -4.62 2.11
CA LEU A 337 23.03 -5.65 1.08
C LEU A 337 23.59 -5.26 -0.29
N ALA A 338 24.10 -4.03 -0.46
CA ALA A 338 24.50 -3.47 -1.75
C ALA A 338 25.52 -4.34 -2.49
N THR A 339 26.56 -4.84 -1.81
CA THR A 339 27.58 -5.73 -2.42
C THR A 339 26.94 -7.03 -2.93
N LYS A 340 26.00 -7.62 -2.16
CA LYS A 340 25.29 -8.85 -2.58
C LYS A 340 24.36 -8.57 -3.75
N GLN A 341 23.67 -7.44 -3.74
CA GLN A 341 22.77 -7.02 -4.83
C GLN A 341 23.58 -6.75 -6.12
N MET A 342 24.72 -6.07 -6.04
CA MET A 342 25.62 -5.89 -7.17
C MET A 342 26.07 -7.22 -7.78
N SER A 343 26.41 -8.20 -6.95
CA SER A 343 26.78 -9.54 -7.44
C SER A 343 25.63 -10.18 -8.23
N ASN A 344 24.39 -10.08 -7.73
CA ASN A 344 23.23 -10.64 -8.44
C ASN A 344 22.94 -9.89 -9.75
N ILE A 345 23.11 -8.57 -9.78
CA ILE A 345 23.00 -7.80 -11.04
C ILE A 345 24.07 -8.25 -12.04
N LYS A 346 25.32 -8.43 -11.62
CA LYS A 346 26.40 -8.94 -12.49
C LYS A 346 26.12 -10.35 -13.01
N GLU A 347 25.46 -11.20 -12.24
CA GLU A 347 25.06 -12.56 -12.66
C GLU A 347 24.05 -12.55 -13.81
N VAL A 348 23.04 -11.69 -13.77
CA VAL A 348 22.07 -11.59 -14.88
C VAL A 348 22.70 -10.88 -16.09
N LEU A 349 23.56 -9.88 -15.87
CA LEU A 349 24.34 -9.22 -16.93
C LEU A 349 25.26 -10.21 -17.66
N SER A 350 25.90 -11.17 -16.96
CA SER A 350 26.76 -12.18 -17.56
C SER A 350 26.01 -13.11 -18.52
N ARG A 351 24.68 -13.21 -18.38
CA ARG A 351 23.76 -13.92 -19.28
C ARG A 351 23.17 -13.02 -20.37
N LYS A 352 23.72 -11.81 -20.51
CA LYS A 352 23.31 -10.80 -21.49
C LYS A 352 21.84 -10.33 -21.30
N ALA A 353 21.34 -10.33 -20.06
CA ALA A 353 20.08 -9.69 -19.72
C ALA A 353 20.15 -8.18 -19.99
N GLU A 354 19.01 -7.59 -20.37
CA GLU A 354 18.87 -6.15 -20.46
C GLU A 354 18.41 -5.60 -19.09
N VAL A 355 19.34 -5.07 -18.29
CA VAL A 355 19.08 -4.65 -16.92
C VAL A 355 18.75 -3.15 -16.88
N ILE A 356 17.62 -2.82 -16.22
CA ILE A 356 17.23 -1.45 -15.87
C ILE A 356 17.40 -1.32 -14.36
N THR A 357 18.26 -0.38 -13.93
CA THR A 357 18.63 -0.25 -12.53
C THR A 357 18.02 0.98 -11.88
N PHE A 358 17.44 0.81 -10.69
CA PHE A 358 17.01 1.86 -9.79
C PHE A 358 17.90 1.81 -8.55
N ILE A 359 18.76 2.82 -8.36
CA ILE A 359 19.81 2.78 -7.34
C ILE A 359 19.68 4.00 -6.43
N LYS A 360 19.69 3.79 -5.11
CA LYS A 360 19.77 4.87 -4.11
C LYS A 360 21.04 5.70 -4.33
N LYS A 361 20.92 7.02 -4.22
CA LYS A 361 21.99 7.98 -4.54
C LYS A 361 23.33 7.66 -3.86
N SER A 362 23.31 7.32 -2.57
CA SER A 362 24.53 6.96 -1.82
C SER A 362 25.18 5.63 -2.22
N LEU A 363 24.49 4.81 -3.01
CA LEU A 363 24.98 3.50 -3.48
C LEU A 363 25.43 3.51 -4.94
N VAL A 364 25.33 4.66 -5.62
CA VAL A 364 25.82 4.81 -7.00
C VAL A 364 27.32 4.60 -7.03
N ASN A 365 27.79 3.74 -7.94
CA ASN A 365 29.20 3.40 -8.09
C ASN A 365 29.54 3.15 -9.56
N LYS A 366 30.84 2.92 -9.87
CA LYS A 366 31.32 2.73 -11.24
C LYS A 366 31.08 1.33 -11.80
N ASP A 367 30.79 0.37 -10.94
CA ASP A 367 30.70 -1.06 -11.27
C ASP A 367 29.38 -1.44 -11.92
N ILE A 368 28.30 -0.71 -11.57
CA ILE A 368 26.93 -0.93 -12.09
C ILE A 368 26.42 0.39 -12.64
N LYS A 369 25.95 0.35 -13.88
CA LYS A 369 25.26 1.49 -14.49
C LYS A 369 24.02 1.82 -13.64
N SER A 370 23.82 3.08 -13.30
CA SER A 370 22.59 3.55 -12.68
C SER A 370 21.71 4.18 -13.76
N ASP A 371 20.57 3.53 -14.10
CA ASP A 371 19.64 4.07 -15.09
C ASP A 371 18.73 5.13 -14.46
N PHE A 372 18.32 4.94 -13.19
CA PHE A 372 17.62 5.94 -12.41
C PHE A 372 18.18 6.03 -10.98
N VAL A 373 18.54 7.25 -10.56
CA VAL A 373 19.05 7.50 -9.21
C VAL A 373 17.92 7.91 -8.30
N LEU A 374 17.62 7.08 -7.31
CA LEU A 374 16.63 7.35 -6.26
C LEU A 374 17.15 8.35 -5.22
N PRO A 375 16.28 9.10 -4.53
CA PRO A 375 16.65 9.94 -3.40
C PRO A 375 17.45 9.19 -2.33
N ASP A 376 18.12 9.92 -1.44
CA ASP A 376 18.92 9.35 -0.36
C ASP A 376 18.22 9.55 0.98
N LEU A 377 17.56 8.51 1.47
CA LEU A 377 16.93 8.40 2.79
C LEU A 377 17.58 7.26 3.54
N ASP A 378 17.28 7.10 4.83
CA ASP A 378 17.66 5.88 5.53
C ASP A 378 17.05 4.65 4.84
N ASP A 379 17.74 3.51 4.91
CA ASP A 379 17.39 2.30 4.14
C ASP A 379 15.94 1.85 4.35
N ASP A 380 15.44 1.93 5.57
CA ASP A 380 14.07 1.54 5.94
C ASP A 380 12.99 2.42 5.28
N PHE A 381 13.31 3.65 4.86
CA PHE A 381 12.37 4.58 4.23
C PHE A 381 12.38 4.53 2.71
N MET A 382 13.20 3.68 2.10
CA MET A 382 13.33 3.61 0.65
C MET A 382 12.17 2.92 -0.06
N ALA A 383 11.29 2.20 0.63
CA ALA A 383 10.16 1.51 0.02
C ALA A 383 9.23 2.48 -0.75
N VAL A 384 8.86 3.60 -0.12
CA VAL A 384 7.94 4.58 -0.72
C VAL A 384 8.52 5.23 -1.99
N PRO A 385 9.71 5.87 -1.99
CA PRO A 385 10.25 6.46 -3.20
C PRO A 385 10.52 5.43 -4.30
N SER A 386 10.94 4.22 -3.94
CA SER A 386 11.16 3.15 -4.92
C SER A 386 9.89 2.76 -5.65
N VAL A 387 8.80 2.56 -4.89
CA VAL A 387 7.51 2.16 -5.49
C VAL A 387 6.92 3.28 -6.32
N ILE A 388 7.02 4.55 -5.93
CA ILE A 388 6.56 5.69 -6.74
C ILE A 388 7.26 5.72 -8.10
N ALA A 389 8.59 5.52 -8.15
CA ALA A 389 9.33 5.45 -9.39
C ALA A 389 8.89 4.27 -10.28
N LEU A 390 8.62 3.11 -9.67
CA LEU A 390 8.18 1.91 -10.38
C LEU A 390 6.69 1.95 -10.80
N GLN A 391 5.84 2.67 -10.06
CA GLN A 391 4.48 2.98 -10.48
C GLN A 391 4.48 3.84 -11.74
N LEU A 392 5.34 4.86 -11.80
CA LEU A 392 5.52 5.67 -13.01
C LEU A 392 6.03 4.83 -14.19
N LEU A 393 6.98 3.91 -13.95
CA LEU A 393 7.45 2.99 -14.98
C LEU A 393 6.30 2.15 -15.56
N ALA A 394 5.51 1.52 -14.70
CA ALA A 394 4.36 0.72 -15.11
C ALA A 394 3.31 1.56 -15.85
N TYR A 395 3.01 2.76 -15.36
CA TYR A 395 2.10 3.71 -15.98
C TYR A 395 2.54 4.05 -17.41
N TYR A 396 3.80 4.46 -17.61
CA TYR A 396 4.29 4.83 -18.94
C TYR A 396 4.35 3.66 -19.91
N VAL A 397 4.72 2.46 -19.44
CA VAL A 397 4.65 1.24 -20.28
C VAL A 397 3.23 1.02 -20.77
N SER A 398 2.23 1.13 -19.90
CA SER A 398 0.84 0.92 -20.25
C SER A 398 0.30 2.00 -21.18
N SER A 399 0.55 3.27 -20.84
CA SER A 399 0.12 4.43 -21.64
C SER A 399 0.72 4.42 -23.04
N ASP A 400 2.03 4.13 -23.18
CA ASP A 400 2.71 4.05 -24.48
C ASP A 400 2.25 2.85 -25.32
N LYS A 401 1.75 1.78 -24.68
CA LYS A 401 1.07 0.67 -25.36
C LYS A 401 -0.36 1.02 -25.80
N GLY A 402 -0.88 2.21 -25.47
CA GLY A 402 -2.25 2.63 -25.78
C GLY A 402 -3.34 1.92 -24.98
N LEU A 403 -3.01 1.40 -23.79
CA LEU A 403 -3.94 0.66 -22.94
C LEU A 403 -4.72 1.62 -22.03
N ASP A 404 -5.93 1.21 -21.61
CA ASP A 404 -6.69 1.93 -20.58
C ASP A 404 -6.09 1.65 -19.20
N VAL A 405 -5.32 2.60 -18.71
CA VAL A 405 -4.59 2.49 -17.43
C VAL A 405 -5.54 2.54 -16.24
N ASP A 406 -6.65 3.28 -16.35
CA ASP A 406 -7.62 3.45 -15.27
C ASP A 406 -8.54 2.24 -15.09
N LYS A 407 -8.84 1.55 -16.21
CA LYS A 407 -9.76 0.40 -16.25
C LYS A 407 -9.14 -0.78 -17.00
N PRO A 408 -8.14 -1.43 -16.40
CA PRO A 408 -7.52 -2.60 -17.01
C PRO A 408 -8.55 -3.74 -17.15
N ARG A 409 -8.38 -4.55 -18.20
CA ARG A 409 -9.28 -5.67 -18.47
C ARG A 409 -9.35 -6.66 -17.30
N ASN A 410 -10.50 -7.27 -17.11
CA ASN A 410 -10.76 -8.33 -16.12
C ASN A 410 -10.52 -7.94 -14.65
N LEU A 411 -10.36 -6.65 -14.35
CA LEU A 411 -10.18 -6.17 -12.99
C LEU A 411 -11.34 -5.24 -12.59
N ALA A 412 -11.65 -5.24 -11.30
CA ALA A 412 -12.57 -4.31 -10.67
C ALA A 412 -11.88 -3.57 -9.53
N LYS A 413 -12.30 -2.34 -9.23
CA LYS A 413 -11.72 -1.54 -8.14
C LYS A 413 -11.94 -2.20 -6.77
N VAL A 414 -13.06 -2.87 -6.59
CA VAL A 414 -13.45 -3.52 -5.34
C VAL A 414 -13.89 -4.95 -5.64
N VAL A 415 -13.35 -5.90 -4.88
CA VAL A 415 -13.72 -7.33 -4.95
C VAL A 415 -14.66 -7.63 -3.80
N THR A 416 -15.96 -7.74 -4.12
CA THR A 416 -17.05 -7.96 -3.16
C THR A 416 -17.65 -9.36 -3.22
N VAL A 417 -17.06 -10.24 -4.00
CA VAL A 417 -17.47 -11.65 -4.15
C VAL A 417 -16.24 -12.54 -3.95
N GLU A 418 -16.48 -13.74 -3.36
CA GLU A 418 -15.46 -14.80 -3.28
C GLU A 418 -15.24 -15.48 -4.64
#